data_ab6f9bde3752cb6d53bf6c06cca418fc
#
_entry.id   ab6f9bde3752cb6d53bf6c06cca418fc
#
_cell.length_a   1.000
_cell.length_b   1.000
_cell.length_c   1.000
_cell.angle_alpha   90.00
_cell.angle_beta   90.00
_cell.angle_gamma   90.00
#
_symmetry.space_group_name_H-M   'P 1'
#
loop_
_entity.id
_entity.type
_entity.pdbx_description
1 polymer ?
#
loop_
_entity_poly.entity_id
_entity_poly.type
_entity_poly.pdbx_seq_one_letter_code
_entity_poly.pdbx_strand_id
1 'polypeptide(L)'
;MGADAAAAPLAGLVLAGGRSTRMQRDKAALEVGGETQLARAVRLLRAQVGTAFVSVRPDQVLDPARAPYPQIVDTLADIGPAAGILAAQARLPGHAWLVVAVDLPLLGAATLARLVAARDPARLATAYLSASDGLPEPLCAIWEPASHAPLAAFIATGRSCPRKFLIAHEAATLALGESDALVNVNTPEDYAAALARAAGVGAGRTS
;
A
#
# COMPACT_ATOMS: atom_id res chain seq x y z
N MET A 1 35.84 4.25 -3.01
CA MET A 1 35.23 4.92 -1.85
C MET A 1 33.87 5.46 -2.35
N GLY A 2 32.82 4.62 -2.32
CA GLY A 2 31.48 5.04 -2.65
C GLY A 2 30.96 5.89 -1.49
N ALA A 3 30.53 7.12 -1.78
CA ALA A 3 29.77 7.91 -0.84
C ALA A 3 28.55 7.09 -0.42
N ASP A 4 28.38 6.88 0.88
CA ASP A 4 27.21 6.30 1.49
C ASP A 4 26.06 7.29 1.21
N ALA A 5 25.43 7.14 0.05
CA ALA A 5 24.31 8.00 -0.32
C ALA A 5 23.18 7.67 0.66
N ALA A 6 22.88 8.60 1.57
CA ALA A 6 21.81 8.43 2.54
C ALA A 6 20.54 7.99 1.80
N ALA A 7 19.89 6.96 2.31
CA ALA A 7 18.66 6.45 1.71
C ALA A 7 17.62 7.58 1.58
N ALA A 8 16.90 7.62 0.47
CA ALA A 8 15.85 8.61 0.21
C ALA A 8 14.85 8.66 1.38
N PRO A 9 14.38 9.86 1.79
CA PRO A 9 13.38 9.97 2.82
C PRO A 9 12.10 9.21 2.43
N LEU A 10 11.42 8.64 3.43
CA LEU A 10 10.26 7.78 3.22
C LEU A 10 8.98 8.56 3.50
N ALA A 11 8.04 8.53 2.56
CA ALA A 11 6.68 9.05 2.73
C ALA A 11 5.65 7.92 2.60
N GLY A 12 4.48 8.08 3.19
CA GLY A 12 3.39 7.11 3.13
C GLY A 12 2.38 7.42 2.05
N LEU A 13 1.85 6.38 1.37
CA LEU A 13 0.77 6.49 0.40
C LEU A 13 -0.30 5.44 0.68
N VAL A 14 -1.53 5.86 0.97
CA VAL A 14 -2.69 4.98 0.99
C VAL A 14 -3.37 5.02 -0.38
N LEU A 15 -3.46 3.88 -1.05
CA LEU A 15 -4.21 3.75 -2.30
C LEU A 15 -5.70 3.57 -1.99
N ALA A 16 -6.47 4.64 -2.14
CA ALA A 16 -7.90 4.68 -1.84
C ALA A 16 -8.77 5.05 -3.06
N GLY A 17 -8.18 5.07 -4.27
CA GLY A 17 -8.84 5.46 -5.53
C GLY A 17 -9.65 4.38 -6.22
N GLY A 18 -9.69 3.13 -5.71
CA GLY A 18 -10.36 2.02 -6.35
C GLY A 18 -11.88 2.22 -6.55
N ARG A 19 -12.40 1.72 -7.71
CA ARG A 19 -13.86 1.59 -7.91
C ARG A 19 -14.35 0.35 -7.15
N SER A 20 -14.97 0.54 -5.99
CA SER A 20 -15.50 -0.56 -5.14
C SER A 20 -16.77 -1.22 -5.75
N THR A 21 -16.73 -1.56 -7.05
CA THR A 21 -17.88 -2.01 -7.83
C THR A 21 -18.50 -3.32 -7.31
N ARG A 22 -17.68 -4.19 -6.70
CA ARG A 22 -18.17 -5.48 -6.18
C ARG A 22 -18.78 -5.40 -4.79
N MET A 23 -18.34 -4.44 -3.96
CA MET A 23 -18.84 -4.28 -2.58
C MET A 23 -20.06 -3.37 -2.46
N GLN A 24 -20.47 -2.66 -3.52
CA GLN A 24 -21.55 -1.65 -3.50
C GLN A 24 -21.37 -0.58 -2.39
N ARG A 25 -20.23 -0.57 -1.69
CA ARG A 25 -19.85 0.38 -0.65
C ARG A 25 -18.41 0.78 -0.85
N ASP A 26 -18.09 2.02 -0.49
CA ASP A 26 -16.73 2.51 -0.53
C ASP A 26 -15.88 1.82 0.56
N LYS A 27 -14.85 1.08 0.14
CA LYS A 27 -13.94 0.38 1.06
C LYS A 27 -13.25 1.32 2.04
N ALA A 28 -12.99 2.58 1.63
CA ALA A 28 -12.37 3.59 2.47
C ALA A 28 -13.22 3.95 3.69
N ALA A 29 -14.55 3.88 3.55
CA ALA A 29 -15.53 4.21 4.59
C ALA A 29 -15.93 3.01 5.46
N LEU A 30 -15.46 1.79 5.16
CA LEU A 30 -15.74 0.62 6.00
C LEU A 30 -15.07 0.76 7.36
N GLU A 31 -15.78 0.43 8.43
CA GLU A 31 -15.29 0.53 9.80
C GLU A 31 -14.78 -0.81 10.34
N VAL A 32 -13.65 -0.75 11.06
CA VAL A 32 -13.08 -1.84 11.86
C VAL A 32 -12.80 -1.31 13.25
N GLY A 33 -13.46 -1.87 14.26
CA GLY A 33 -13.20 -1.46 15.65
C GLY A 33 -13.50 0.03 15.93
N GLY A 34 -14.48 0.63 15.22
CA GLY A 34 -14.86 2.03 15.39
C GLY A 34 -14.00 3.04 14.62
N GLU A 35 -13.09 2.59 13.76
CA GLU A 35 -12.26 3.43 12.91
C GLU A 35 -12.46 3.03 11.43
N THR A 36 -12.54 3.99 10.50
CA THR A 36 -12.62 3.65 9.07
C THR A 36 -11.31 3.03 8.59
N GLN A 37 -11.39 2.16 7.56
CA GLN A 37 -10.20 1.54 6.96
C GLN A 37 -9.20 2.60 6.47
N LEU A 38 -9.69 3.70 5.90
CA LEU A 38 -8.83 4.80 5.46
C LEU A 38 -8.12 5.48 6.64
N ALA A 39 -8.85 5.84 7.70
CA ALA A 39 -8.27 6.46 8.90
C ALA A 39 -7.20 5.56 9.51
N ARG A 40 -7.50 4.27 9.62
CA ARG A 40 -6.59 3.25 10.14
C ARG A 40 -5.31 3.13 9.30
N ALA A 41 -5.44 3.04 7.97
CA ALA A 41 -4.29 2.95 7.08
C ALA A 41 -3.40 4.20 7.16
N VAL A 42 -3.99 5.41 7.17
CA VAL A 42 -3.27 6.67 7.33
C VAL A 42 -2.55 6.73 8.68
N ARG A 43 -3.20 6.35 9.78
CA ARG A 43 -2.61 6.32 11.12
C ARG A 43 -1.42 5.35 11.19
N LEU A 44 -1.56 4.15 10.62
CA LEU A 44 -0.50 3.16 10.58
C LEU A 44 0.72 3.66 9.79
N LEU A 45 0.51 4.29 8.62
CA LEU A 45 1.60 4.87 7.85
C LEU A 45 2.28 6.03 8.57
N ARG A 46 1.52 6.96 9.14
CA ARG A 46 2.07 8.09 9.90
C ARG A 46 2.94 7.67 11.07
N ALA A 47 2.59 6.58 11.73
CA ALA A 47 3.39 6.02 12.81
C ALA A 47 4.76 5.49 12.36
N GLN A 48 4.91 5.12 11.07
CA GLN A 48 6.17 4.62 10.51
C GLN A 48 7.01 5.73 9.85
N VAL A 49 6.36 6.69 9.15
CA VAL A 49 7.07 7.59 8.24
C VAL A 49 6.74 9.08 8.45
N GLY A 50 5.95 9.40 9.45
CA GLY A 50 5.55 10.77 9.84
C GLY A 50 4.51 11.40 8.89
N THR A 51 4.74 11.38 7.58
CA THR A 51 3.83 11.99 6.59
C THR A 51 3.18 10.93 5.72
N ALA A 52 1.84 10.97 5.61
CA ALA A 52 1.07 10.08 4.77
C ALA A 52 0.06 10.85 3.92
N PHE A 53 -0.07 10.42 2.67
CA PHE A 53 -0.98 10.95 1.66
C PHE A 53 -2.00 9.89 1.27
N VAL A 54 -3.12 10.34 0.72
CA VAL A 54 -4.17 9.47 0.17
C VAL A 54 -4.22 9.67 -1.34
N SER A 55 -4.00 8.61 -2.12
CA SER A 55 -4.19 8.61 -3.57
C SER A 55 -5.69 8.57 -3.86
N VAL A 56 -6.15 9.51 -4.67
CA VAL A 56 -7.55 9.69 -5.06
C VAL A 56 -7.68 9.88 -6.57
N ARG A 57 -8.79 9.42 -7.13
CA ARG A 57 -9.15 9.82 -8.50
C ARG A 57 -9.65 11.26 -8.53
N PRO A 58 -9.62 11.95 -9.70
CA PRO A 58 -10.11 13.31 -9.82
C PRO A 58 -11.56 13.50 -9.31
N ASP A 59 -12.42 12.51 -9.52
CA ASP A 59 -13.82 12.52 -9.07
C ASP A 59 -14.01 12.31 -7.55
N GLN A 60 -12.94 11.99 -6.81
CA GLN A 60 -12.97 11.71 -5.37
C GLN A 60 -12.35 12.83 -4.52
N VAL A 61 -11.85 13.91 -5.10
CA VAL A 61 -11.14 14.98 -4.38
C VAL A 61 -11.99 15.61 -3.28
N LEU A 62 -13.30 15.76 -3.52
CA LEU A 62 -14.25 16.33 -2.56
C LEU A 62 -15.02 15.28 -1.74
N ASP A 63 -14.64 14.01 -1.85
CA ASP A 63 -15.26 12.94 -1.08
C ASP A 63 -15.04 13.15 0.42
N PRO A 64 -16.10 13.18 1.26
CA PRO A 64 -15.99 13.48 2.68
C PRO A 64 -15.08 12.53 3.47
N ALA A 65 -14.96 11.27 3.03
CA ALA A 65 -14.08 10.29 3.68
C ALA A 65 -12.59 10.57 3.40
N ARG A 66 -12.26 11.24 2.28
CA ARG A 66 -10.89 11.49 1.81
C ARG A 66 -10.42 12.93 2.00
N ALA A 67 -11.35 13.89 1.96
CA ALA A 67 -11.08 15.33 2.06
C ALA A 67 -10.26 15.75 3.32
N PRO A 68 -10.37 15.08 4.50
CA PRO A 68 -9.58 15.44 5.67
C PRO A 68 -8.07 15.14 5.57
N TYR A 69 -7.63 14.39 4.55
CA TYR A 69 -6.25 13.94 4.42
C TYR A 69 -5.51 14.68 3.30
N PRO A 70 -4.17 14.86 3.39
CA PRO A 70 -3.37 15.29 2.25
C PRO A 70 -3.56 14.34 1.08
N GLN A 71 -3.95 14.87 -0.08
CA GLN A 71 -4.31 14.08 -1.25
C GLN A 71 -3.24 14.15 -2.34
N ILE A 72 -3.10 13.05 -3.08
CA ILE A 72 -2.40 12.98 -4.35
C ILE A 72 -3.42 12.51 -5.38
N VAL A 73 -3.67 13.35 -6.38
CA VAL A 73 -4.65 13.04 -7.43
C VAL A 73 -3.99 12.21 -8.52
N ASP A 74 -4.59 11.07 -8.84
CA ASP A 74 -4.14 10.20 -9.92
C ASP A 74 -4.25 10.93 -11.26
N THR A 75 -3.15 10.99 -12.00
CA THR A 75 -3.07 11.70 -13.30
C THR A 75 -3.37 10.80 -14.49
N LEU A 76 -3.35 9.49 -14.31
CA LEU A 76 -3.60 8.48 -15.33
C LEU A 76 -4.86 7.69 -15.00
N ALA A 77 -5.78 7.61 -15.95
CA ALA A 77 -7.02 6.85 -15.79
C ALA A 77 -6.83 5.37 -16.14
N ASP A 78 -7.63 4.52 -15.52
CA ASP A 78 -7.84 3.10 -15.87
C ASP A 78 -6.59 2.19 -15.86
N ILE A 79 -5.49 2.63 -15.24
CA ILE A 79 -4.28 1.81 -15.04
C ILE A 79 -4.16 1.25 -13.61
N GLY A 80 -5.23 1.36 -12.81
CA GLY A 80 -5.30 0.81 -11.46
C GLY A 80 -4.28 1.43 -10.49
N PRO A 81 -3.75 0.64 -9.54
CA PRO A 81 -2.89 1.15 -8.47
C PRO A 81 -1.60 1.84 -8.94
N ALA A 82 -1.12 1.52 -10.13
CA ALA A 82 0.07 2.13 -10.72
C ALA A 82 -0.09 3.65 -10.91
N ALA A 83 -1.32 4.14 -11.14
CA ALA A 83 -1.61 5.57 -11.27
C ALA A 83 -1.23 6.34 -10.00
N GLY A 84 -1.69 5.88 -8.85
CA GLY A 84 -1.39 6.50 -7.56
C GLY A 84 0.10 6.45 -7.21
N ILE A 85 0.78 5.33 -7.51
CA ILE A 85 2.23 5.21 -7.28
C ILE A 85 3.01 6.22 -8.12
N LEU A 86 2.73 6.31 -9.43
CA LEU A 86 3.38 7.28 -10.31
C LEU A 86 3.08 8.72 -9.91
N ALA A 87 1.82 9.03 -9.58
CA ALA A 87 1.43 10.37 -9.15
C ALA A 87 2.17 10.78 -7.86
N ALA A 88 2.33 9.86 -6.92
CA ALA A 88 3.08 10.08 -5.68
C ALA A 88 4.57 10.35 -5.97
N GLN A 89 5.20 9.53 -6.80
CA GLN A 89 6.60 9.69 -7.19
C GLN A 89 6.84 11.01 -7.96
N ALA A 90 5.91 11.40 -8.83
CA ALA A 90 5.97 12.69 -9.52
C ALA A 90 5.79 13.88 -8.57
N ARG A 91 4.98 13.74 -7.50
CA ARG A 91 4.73 14.79 -6.50
C ARG A 91 5.94 15.07 -5.61
N LEU A 92 6.71 14.03 -5.25
CA LEU A 92 7.92 14.10 -4.43
C LEU A 92 9.03 13.21 -5.04
N PRO A 93 9.71 13.66 -6.10
CA PRO A 93 10.63 12.82 -6.88
C PRO A 93 11.82 12.25 -6.07
N GLY A 94 12.22 12.93 -4.99
CA GLY A 94 13.32 12.49 -4.13
C GLY A 94 12.92 11.56 -2.98
N HIS A 95 11.65 11.14 -2.90
CA HIS A 95 11.15 10.30 -1.81
C HIS A 95 10.92 8.87 -2.28
N ALA A 96 11.24 7.93 -1.39
CA ALA A 96 10.68 6.59 -1.46
C ALA A 96 9.26 6.58 -0.86
N TRP A 97 8.43 5.63 -1.27
CA TRP A 97 7.03 5.59 -0.88
C TRP A 97 6.68 4.26 -0.22
N LEU A 98 6.29 4.30 1.05
CA LEU A 98 5.64 3.18 1.73
C LEU A 98 4.16 3.17 1.31
N VAL A 99 3.83 2.26 0.40
CA VAL A 99 2.51 2.16 -0.22
C VAL A 99 1.70 1.07 0.46
N VAL A 100 0.45 1.38 0.83
CA VAL A 100 -0.52 0.39 1.28
C VAL A 100 -1.87 0.57 0.59
N ALA A 101 -2.56 -0.53 0.32
CA ALA A 101 -3.95 -0.49 -0.11
C ALA A 101 -4.89 -0.32 1.09
N VAL A 102 -6.01 0.37 0.86
CA VAL A 102 -7.03 0.61 1.90
C VAL A 102 -7.79 -0.65 2.31
N ASP A 103 -7.70 -1.74 1.54
CA ASP A 103 -8.44 -3.00 1.73
C ASP A 103 -7.65 -4.10 2.44
N LEU A 104 -6.71 -3.72 3.32
CA LEU A 104 -5.91 -4.61 4.17
C LEU A 104 -6.33 -4.47 5.65
N PRO A 105 -7.48 -5.04 6.07
CA PRO A 105 -8.03 -4.84 7.42
C PRO A 105 -7.17 -5.44 8.54
N LEU A 106 -6.37 -6.45 8.24
CA LEU A 106 -5.50 -7.13 9.21
C LEU A 106 -4.08 -6.56 9.25
N LEU A 107 -3.76 -5.57 8.39
CA LEU A 107 -2.45 -4.93 8.38
C LEU A 107 -2.16 -4.29 9.74
N GLY A 108 -1.00 -4.61 10.34
CA GLY A 108 -0.58 -4.12 11.64
C GLY A 108 0.70 -3.29 11.59
N ALA A 109 0.96 -2.53 12.66
CA ALA A 109 2.17 -1.70 12.79
C ALA A 109 3.45 -2.55 12.73
N ALA A 110 3.46 -3.74 13.31
CA ALA A 110 4.61 -4.65 13.29
C ALA A 110 4.97 -5.11 11.87
N THR A 111 3.97 -5.37 11.02
CA THR A 111 4.18 -5.72 9.61
C THR A 111 4.84 -4.56 8.86
N LEU A 112 4.35 -3.33 9.03
CA LEU A 112 4.95 -2.15 8.40
C LEU A 112 6.36 -1.89 8.92
N ALA A 113 6.60 -1.99 10.23
CA ALA A 113 7.93 -1.81 10.82
C ALA A 113 8.95 -2.81 10.26
N ARG A 114 8.56 -4.08 10.09
CA ARG A 114 9.41 -5.11 9.44
C ARG A 114 9.72 -4.77 7.98
N LEU A 115 8.73 -4.28 7.23
CA LEU A 115 8.93 -3.86 5.84
C LEU A 115 9.93 -2.69 5.76
N VAL A 116 9.77 -1.69 6.62
CA VAL A 116 10.69 -0.53 6.70
C VAL A 116 12.10 -0.97 7.09
N ALA A 117 12.24 -1.89 8.06
CA ALA A 117 13.54 -2.42 8.48
C ALA A 117 14.24 -3.27 7.39
N ALA A 118 13.45 -3.92 6.51
CA ALA A 118 13.96 -4.74 5.41
C ALA A 118 14.17 -3.95 4.11
N ARG A 119 13.92 -2.63 4.11
CA ARG A 119 14.08 -1.77 2.93
C ARG A 119 15.45 -1.91 2.30
N ASP A 120 15.50 -2.13 0.99
CA ASP A 120 16.73 -2.15 0.20
C ASP A 120 16.72 -1.00 -0.83
N PRO A 121 17.40 0.13 -0.54
CA PRO A 121 17.46 1.28 -1.44
C PRO A 121 18.21 1.04 -2.75
N ALA A 122 18.95 -0.07 -2.86
CA ALA A 122 19.64 -0.45 -4.11
C ALA A 122 18.71 -1.12 -5.12
N ARG A 123 17.53 -1.54 -4.69
CA ARG A 123 16.48 -2.11 -5.54
C ARG A 123 15.43 -1.06 -5.91
N LEU A 124 14.62 -1.35 -6.94
CA LEU A 124 13.52 -0.45 -7.33
C LEU A 124 12.36 -0.47 -6.33
N ALA A 125 12.21 -1.57 -5.61
CA ALA A 125 11.20 -1.70 -4.55
C ALA A 125 11.58 -2.81 -3.57
N THR A 126 10.94 -2.77 -2.37
CA THR A 126 10.98 -3.83 -1.36
C THR A 126 9.53 -4.24 -1.05
N ALA A 127 9.20 -5.52 -1.15
CA ALA A 127 7.83 -6.02 -0.97
C ALA A 127 7.78 -7.33 -0.18
N TYR A 128 6.68 -7.59 0.50
CA TYR A 128 6.40 -8.90 1.03
C TYR A 128 6.12 -9.92 -0.08
N LEU A 129 6.46 -11.18 0.17
CA LEU A 129 5.93 -12.30 -0.60
C LEU A 129 4.53 -12.66 -0.07
N SER A 130 3.58 -12.80 -0.97
CA SER A 130 2.23 -13.26 -0.66
C SER A 130 2.28 -14.68 -0.08
N ALA A 131 1.54 -14.91 1.00
CA ALA A 131 1.42 -16.22 1.61
C ALA A 131 0.67 -17.23 0.71
N SER A 132 -0.13 -16.75 -0.25
CA SER A 132 -0.96 -17.60 -1.10
C SER A 132 -0.25 -18.13 -2.33
N ASP A 133 0.63 -17.33 -2.95
CA ASP A 133 1.25 -17.66 -4.24
C ASP A 133 2.77 -17.42 -4.29
N GLY A 134 3.36 -16.90 -3.21
CA GLY A 134 4.80 -16.61 -3.11
C GLY A 134 5.27 -15.45 -4.02
N LEU A 135 4.35 -14.68 -4.59
CA LEU A 135 4.70 -13.55 -5.47
C LEU A 135 4.73 -12.23 -4.69
N PRO A 136 5.48 -11.20 -5.18
CA PRO A 136 5.56 -9.91 -4.50
C PRO A 136 4.19 -9.22 -4.35
N GLU A 137 3.93 -8.66 -3.16
CA GLU A 137 2.73 -7.88 -2.84
C GLU A 137 2.95 -6.39 -3.10
N PRO A 138 2.50 -5.85 -4.23
CA PRO A 138 2.81 -4.49 -4.65
C PRO A 138 2.10 -3.41 -3.83
N LEU A 139 1.02 -3.79 -3.15
CA LEU A 139 0.12 -2.89 -2.43
C LEU A 139 0.37 -2.91 -0.91
N CYS A 140 1.46 -3.50 -0.47
CA CYS A 140 2.13 -3.32 0.81
C CYS A 140 3.64 -3.41 0.56
N ALA A 141 4.21 -2.33 0.00
CA ALA A 141 5.58 -2.31 -0.52
C ALA A 141 6.20 -0.92 -0.38
N ILE A 142 7.54 -0.86 -0.36
CA ILE A 142 8.29 0.38 -0.49
C ILE A 142 8.73 0.50 -1.94
N TRP A 143 8.45 1.64 -2.56
CA TRP A 143 8.82 2.00 -3.92
C TRP A 143 9.89 3.07 -3.89
N GLU A 144 11.07 2.77 -4.41
CA GLU A 144 12.20 3.70 -4.40
C GLU A 144 12.06 4.77 -5.50
N PRO A 145 12.69 5.96 -5.36
CA PRO A 145 12.63 7.00 -6.39
C PRO A 145 13.10 6.50 -7.76
N ALA A 146 14.09 5.61 -7.77
CA ALA A 146 14.63 5.00 -8.98
C ALA A 146 13.60 4.16 -9.77
N SER A 147 12.50 3.75 -9.15
CA SER A 147 11.44 2.99 -9.83
C SER A 147 10.53 3.83 -10.74
N HIS A 148 10.53 5.16 -10.60
CA HIS A 148 9.61 6.04 -11.35
C HIS A 148 9.73 5.89 -12.87
N ALA A 149 10.92 6.11 -13.42
CA ALA A 149 11.12 6.04 -14.87
C ALA A 149 10.91 4.62 -15.42
N PRO A 150 11.42 3.53 -14.81
CA PRO A 150 11.10 2.17 -15.23
C PRO A 150 9.61 1.83 -15.16
N LEU A 151 8.88 2.27 -14.11
CA LEU A 151 7.44 2.03 -13.98
C LEU A 151 6.65 2.78 -15.05
N ALA A 152 7.00 4.04 -15.33
CA ALA A 152 6.39 4.81 -16.40
C ALA A 152 6.62 4.16 -17.78
N ALA A 153 7.83 3.70 -18.07
CA ALA A 153 8.15 2.96 -19.29
C ALA A 153 7.37 1.66 -19.40
N PHE A 154 7.24 0.90 -18.29
CA PHE A 154 6.44 -0.33 -18.25
C PHE A 154 4.97 -0.07 -18.60
N ILE A 155 4.39 1.02 -18.07
CA ILE A 155 3.01 1.41 -18.36
C ILE A 155 2.85 1.86 -19.82
N ALA A 156 3.82 2.56 -20.37
CA ALA A 156 3.81 3.00 -21.78
C ALA A 156 3.75 1.82 -22.78
N THR A 157 4.14 0.61 -22.34
CA THR A 157 3.98 -0.62 -23.15
C THR A 157 2.56 -1.23 -23.09
N GLY A 158 1.60 -0.57 -22.41
CA GLY A 158 0.24 -1.10 -22.17
C GLY A 158 0.12 -2.06 -20.97
N ARG A 159 1.19 -2.24 -20.20
CA ARG A 159 1.23 -3.09 -19.00
C ARG A 159 1.00 -2.24 -17.77
N SER A 160 -0.01 -2.52 -16.94
CA SER A 160 -0.34 -1.68 -15.78
C SER A 160 -0.32 -2.40 -14.42
N CYS A 161 0.04 -3.69 -14.41
CA CYS A 161 0.05 -4.50 -13.18
C CYS A 161 1.33 -4.27 -12.35
N PRO A 162 1.28 -3.61 -11.17
CA PRO A 162 2.46 -3.36 -10.35
C PRO A 162 3.17 -4.65 -9.90
N ARG A 163 2.44 -5.74 -9.63
CA ARG A 163 3.03 -7.03 -9.28
C ARG A 163 3.92 -7.58 -10.41
N LYS A 164 3.45 -7.51 -11.67
CA LYS A 164 4.26 -7.93 -12.83
C LYS A 164 5.50 -7.05 -13.01
N PHE A 165 5.41 -5.77 -12.66
CA PHE A 165 6.57 -4.87 -12.63
C PHE A 165 7.58 -5.33 -11.60
N LEU A 166 7.16 -5.59 -10.35
CA LEU A 166 8.06 -6.03 -9.27
C LEU A 166 8.78 -7.33 -9.62
N ILE A 167 8.08 -8.29 -10.24
CA ILE A 167 8.67 -9.56 -10.70
C ILE A 167 9.70 -9.31 -11.80
N ALA A 168 9.35 -8.50 -12.81
CA ALA A 168 10.21 -8.25 -13.97
C ALA A 168 11.50 -7.47 -13.61
N HIS A 169 11.50 -6.73 -12.50
CA HIS A 169 12.63 -5.91 -12.05
C HIS A 169 13.26 -6.45 -10.75
N GLU A 170 13.01 -7.71 -10.40
CA GLU A 170 13.62 -8.39 -9.27
C GLU A 170 13.63 -7.55 -7.98
N ALA A 171 12.45 -7.06 -7.58
CA ALA A 171 12.30 -6.31 -6.34
C ALA A 171 12.85 -7.09 -5.15
N ALA A 172 13.39 -6.39 -4.16
CA ALA A 172 13.74 -7.02 -2.89
C ALA A 172 12.49 -7.61 -2.24
N THR A 173 12.57 -8.84 -1.74
CA THR A 173 11.42 -9.51 -1.14
C THR A 173 11.73 -10.06 0.24
N LEU A 174 10.70 -10.09 1.11
CA LEU A 174 10.77 -10.70 2.42
C LEU A 174 9.55 -11.58 2.67
N ALA A 175 9.74 -12.68 3.39
CA ALA A 175 8.63 -13.57 3.76
C ALA A 175 7.72 -12.89 4.79
N LEU A 176 6.39 -12.96 4.56
CA LEU A 176 5.40 -12.47 5.53
C LEU A 176 5.37 -13.35 6.79
N GLY A 177 5.75 -14.62 6.69
CA GLY A 177 5.54 -15.63 7.71
C GLY A 177 4.10 -16.13 7.74
N GLU A 178 3.71 -16.80 8.81
CA GLU A 178 2.35 -17.28 9.04
C GLU A 178 1.45 -16.13 9.52
N SER A 179 1.10 -15.20 8.61
CA SER A 179 0.32 -14.00 8.94
C SER A 179 -0.70 -13.69 7.84
N ASP A 180 -1.92 -13.43 8.27
CA ASP A 180 -3.02 -12.96 7.42
C ASP A 180 -2.96 -11.43 7.16
N ALA A 181 -1.88 -10.75 7.59
CA ALA A 181 -1.79 -9.28 7.58
C ALA A 181 -2.03 -8.64 6.19
N LEU A 182 -1.76 -9.36 5.11
CA LEU A 182 -1.92 -8.87 3.74
C LEU A 182 -3.11 -9.53 3.00
N VAL A 183 -4.03 -10.13 3.72
CA VAL A 183 -5.26 -10.67 3.14
C VAL A 183 -6.15 -9.52 2.71
N ASN A 184 -6.40 -9.42 1.39
CA ASN A 184 -7.32 -8.45 0.82
C ASN A 184 -8.77 -8.84 1.09
N VAL A 185 -9.58 -7.85 1.41
CA VAL A 185 -11.02 -8.01 1.59
C VAL A 185 -11.75 -7.41 0.40
N ASN A 186 -12.49 -8.24 -0.32
CA ASN A 186 -13.19 -7.83 -1.53
C ASN A 186 -14.71 -7.98 -1.44
N THR A 187 -15.22 -8.70 -0.44
CA THR A 187 -16.65 -8.91 -0.19
C THR A 187 -17.01 -8.60 1.27
N PRO A 188 -18.29 -8.34 1.60
CA PRO A 188 -18.73 -8.21 2.99
C PRO A 188 -18.46 -9.47 3.83
N GLU A 189 -18.52 -10.64 3.22
CA GLU A 189 -18.25 -11.94 3.84
C GLU A 189 -16.77 -12.08 4.20
N ASP A 190 -15.86 -11.72 3.27
CA ASP A 190 -14.42 -11.68 3.52
C ASP A 190 -14.10 -10.73 4.68
N TYR A 191 -14.80 -9.60 4.73
CA TYR A 191 -14.64 -8.59 5.78
C TYR A 191 -15.04 -9.14 7.14
N ALA A 192 -16.22 -9.77 7.24
CA ALA A 192 -16.69 -10.41 8.47
C ALA A 192 -15.72 -11.51 8.93
N ALA A 193 -15.23 -12.33 8.00
CA ALA A 193 -14.24 -13.37 8.28
C ALA A 193 -12.91 -12.79 8.78
N ALA A 194 -12.43 -11.69 8.20
CA ALA A 194 -11.21 -11.01 8.63
C ALA A 194 -11.37 -10.45 10.07
N LEU A 195 -12.51 -9.83 10.37
CA LEU A 195 -12.81 -9.33 11.72
C LEU A 195 -12.87 -10.45 12.76
N ALA A 196 -13.50 -11.58 12.44
CA ALA A 196 -13.58 -12.73 13.33
C ALA A 196 -12.18 -13.29 13.63
N ARG A 197 -11.30 -13.38 12.64
CA ARG A 197 -9.88 -13.78 12.82
C ARG A 197 -9.12 -12.80 13.72
N ALA A 198 -9.27 -11.49 13.50
CA ALA A 198 -8.64 -10.46 14.33
C ALA A 198 -9.06 -10.55 15.79
N ALA A 199 -10.35 -10.81 16.05
CA ALA A 199 -10.90 -11.01 17.40
C ALA A 199 -10.43 -12.32 18.06
N GLY A 200 -10.32 -13.42 17.29
CA GLY A 200 -9.89 -14.73 17.77
C GLY A 200 -8.40 -14.80 18.17
N VAL A 201 -7.54 -14.02 17.53
CA VAL A 201 -6.11 -13.90 17.88
C VAL A 201 -5.91 -13.17 19.22
N GLY A 202 -6.88 -12.33 19.64
CA GLY A 202 -6.86 -11.67 20.96
C GLY A 202 -7.21 -12.58 22.14
N ALA A 203 -7.95 -13.65 21.91
CA ALA A 203 -8.44 -14.55 22.99
C ALA A 203 -7.46 -15.69 23.36
N GLY A 204 -6.41 -15.90 22.58
CA GLY A 204 -5.48 -17.05 22.75
C GLY A 204 -4.16 -16.77 23.44
N ARG A 205 -3.92 -15.58 24.04
CA ARG A 205 -2.65 -15.21 24.68
C ARG A 205 -2.79 -14.80 26.16
N THR A 206 -3.67 -15.48 26.90
CA THR A 206 -3.65 -15.41 28.36
C THR A 206 -3.71 -16.83 28.90
N SER A 207 -2.57 -17.46 28.99
CA SER A 207 -2.29 -18.62 29.87
C SER A 207 -0.81 -18.66 30.16
#